data_6263092d2ff1e29fef3b7c802a743576
#
_entry.id   6263092d2ff1e29fef3b7c802a743576
#
_cell.length_a   1.000
_cell.length_b   1.000
_cell.length_c   1.000
_cell.angle_alpha   90.00
_cell.angle_beta   90.00
_cell.angle_gamma   90.00
#
_symmetry.space_group_name_H-M   'P 1'
#
loop_
_entity.id
_entity.type
_entity.pdbx_description
1 polymer ?
#
loop_
_entity_poly.entity_id
_entity_poly.type
_entity_poly.pdbx_seq_one_letter_code
_entity_poly.pdbx_strand_id
1 'polypeptide(L)'
;MDLKPSPEYIEFRKEVKSFLKDNIDMAGKARNPARPNKNELDWQDKLIKNGYAARTIPKDYGGYGAEPDVLKSRIIAEEFTNAQIPLGMANQGISMFVPTLLELGTEDQKQSWIEKTIKGEVIWCQGYSEPGSGSDLASLQTKAVDDGDDFIINGQKIWTSSAQFSDMMFCLVRTEPDAPKHKGISYILIDMKTPGIDVRPLMTMTGHAEFNEVFFTDVRVPKSNIVGKRGEGWFVANATLTHERGMLGDPNQASTRLKEIIDLMESETINGDKLIDNPVHLDRLMRLQARVMSMSFNSLRSLTASHKGLDAKMAKLIVKLNGCQLNHDLAGFAIDLLGELGTIYGKSNHDHDSGRWQWRYMFDLGLIIGGGTAQIQKNIISEIGLGMPLSLIHI
;
A
#
# COMPACT_ATOMS: atom_id res chain seq x y z
N MET A 1 34.58 6.50 -0.39
CA MET A 1 33.15 6.77 -0.14
C MET A 1 33.05 7.09 1.33
N ASP A 2 32.62 8.29 1.70
CA ASP A 2 32.36 8.62 3.10
C ASP A 2 30.92 8.19 3.41
N LEU A 3 30.78 7.23 4.31
CA LEU A 3 29.48 6.70 4.76
C LEU A 3 28.99 7.35 6.05
N LYS A 4 29.73 8.33 6.57
CA LYS A 4 29.31 9.04 7.78
C LYS A 4 28.16 9.99 7.45
N PRO A 5 27.05 9.94 8.21
CA PRO A 5 25.99 10.92 8.05
C PRO A 5 26.51 12.32 8.40
N SER A 6 26.05 13.34 7.66
CA SER A 6 26.39 14.72 7.98
C SER A 6 25.87 15.12 9.38
N PRO A 7 26.47 16.14 10.01
CA PRO A 7 26.01 16.62 11.33
C PRO A 7 24.52 16.95 11.36
N GLU A 8 23.95 17.48 10.28
CA GLU A 8 22.52 17.78 10.14
C GLU A 8 21.65 16.53 10.35
N TYR A 9 21.99 15.42 9.68
CA TYR A 9 21.21 14.17 9.79
C TYR A 9 21.41 13.46 11.12
N ILE A 10 22.58 13.63 11.76
CA ILE A 10 22.83 13.14 13.12
C ILE A 10 21.92 13.89 14.12
N GLU A 11 21.85 15.21 14.00
CA GLU A 11 20.99 16.02 14.86
C GLU A 11 19.51 15.73 14.62
N PHE A 12 19.07 15.68 13.38
CA PHE A 12 17.70 15.32 13.05
C PHE A 12 17.30 13.94 13.62
N ARG A 13 18.20 12.95 13.58
CA ARG A 13 17.97 11.64 14.21
C ARG A 13 17.75 11.74 15.72
N LYS A 14 18.48 12.61 16.40
CA LYS A 14 18.28 12.86 17.84
C LYS A 14 16.94 13.53 18.11
N GLU A 15 16.53 14.49 17.27
CA GLU A 15 15.22 15.13 17.36
C GLU A 15 14.10 14.10 17.26
N VAL A 16 14.16 13.19 16.27
CA VAL A 16 13.16 12.10 16.09
C VAL A 16 13.13 11.21 17.33
N LYS A 17 14.29 10.79 17.85
CA LYS A 17 14.38 9.96 19.07
C LYS A 17 13.79 10.65 20.30
N SER A 18 14.08 11.93 20.48
CA SER A 18 13.51 12.71 21.58
C SER A 18 12.00 12.79 21.47
N PHE A 19 11.49 13.13 20.28
CA PHE A 19 10.06 13.18 20.03
C PHE A 19 9.36 11.86 20.38
N LEU A 20 9.92 10.72 19.95
CA LEU A 20 9.37 9.40 20.23
C LEU A 20 9.34 9.10 21.74
N LYS A 21 10.44 9.41 22.45
CA LYS A 21 10.53 9.24 23.90
C LYS A 21 9.49 10.08 24.65
N ASP A 22 9.33 11.34 24.23
CA ASP A 22 8.45 12.30 24.91
C ASP A 22 6.96 12.03 24.64
N ASN A 23 6.63 11.21 23.64
CA ASN A 23 5.25 10.92 23.20
C ASN A 23 4.90 9.42 23.25
N ILE A 24 5.68 8.60 23.94
CA ILE A 24 5.52 7.13 23.95
C ILE A 24 4.14 6.69 24.48
N ASP A 25 3.57 7.38 25.46
CA ASP A 25 2.27 7.05 26.05
C ASP A 25 1.12 7.29 25.07
N MET A 26 1.21 8.35 24.25
CA MET A 26 0.24 8.64 23.20
C MET A 26 0.40 7.63 22.05
N ALA A 27 1.62 7.43 21.62
CA ALA A 27 1.96 6.52 20.53
C ALA A 27 1.58 5.06 20.84
N GLY A 28 1.76 4.61 22.07
CA GLY A 28 1.40 3.27 22.52
C GLY A 28 -0.10 2.96 22.49
N LYS A 29 -0.95 3.98 22.40
CA LYS A 29 -2.41 3.87 22.26
C LYS A 29 -2.85 3.90 20.80
N ALA A 30 -2.01 4.43 19.91
CA ALA A 30 -2.32 4.49 18.48
C ALA A 30 -2.18 3.11 17.83
N ARG A 31 -3.08 2.81 16.93
CA ARG A 31 -3.08 1.61 16.09
C ARG A 31 -3.28 2.03 14.65
N ASN A 32 -3.35 1.09 13.74
CA ASN A 32 -3.67 1.39 12.33
C ASN A 32 -4.95 0.64 11.91
N PRO A 33 -6.11 0.98 12.46
CA PRO A 33 -7.37 0.36 12.11
C PRO A 33 -7.87 0.87 10.75
N ALA A 34 -8.77 0.10 10.13
CA ALA A 34 -9.42 0.51 8.88
C ALA A 34 -10.22 1.82 9.05
N ARG A 35 -10.80 2.06 10.23
CA ARG A 35 -11.41 3.33 10.60
C ARG A 35 -10.82 3.82 11.93
N PRO A 36 -10.15 4.98 11.92
CA PRO A 36 -9.46 5.49 13.11
C PRO A 36 -10.44 5.99 14.17
N ASN A 37 -10.08 5.83 15.42
CA ASN A 37 -10.71 6.44 16.57
C ASN A 37 -9.94 7.71 17.01
N LYS A 38 -10.35 8.31 18.11
CA LYS A 38 -9.76 9.56 18.59
C LYS A 38 -8.25 9.44 18.87
N ASN A 39 -7.77 8.31 19.39
CA ASN A 39 -6.34 8.16 19.70
C ASN A 39 -5.49 8.16 18.42
N GLU A 40 -5.94 7.48 17.38
CA GLU A 40 -5.27 7.47 16.08
C GLU A 40 -5.31 8.85 15.41
N LEU A 41 -6.46 9.55 15.50
CA LEU A 41 -6.60 10.92 14.95
C LEU A 41 -5.69 11.91 15.67
N ASP A 42 -5.68 11.89 17.02
CA ASP A 42 -4.83 12.75 17.84
C ASP A 42 -3.32 12.48 17.57
N TRP A 43 -2.95 11.20 17.40
CA TRP A 43 -1.59 10.83 17.04
C TRP A 43 -1.21 11.30 15.64
N GLN A 44 -2.08 11.12 14.66
CA GLN A 44 -1.88 11.59 13.29
C GLN A 44 -1.69 13.11 13.22
N ASP A 45 -2.53 13.88 13.91
CA ASP A 45 -2.41 15.33 13.99
C ASP A 45 -1.07 15.75 14.64
N LYS A 46 -0.67 15.05 15.71
CA LYS A 46 0.63 15.27 16.37
C LYS A 46 1.79 15.03 15.42
N LEU A 47 1.74 13.96 14.62
CA LEU A 47 2.77 13.63 13.64
C LEU A 47 2.83 14.68 12.52
N ILE A 48 1.69 15.12 12.00
CA ILE A 48 1.63 16.17 10.96
C ILE A 48 2.25 17.47 11.48
N LYS A 49 1.86 17.94 12.67
CA LYS A 49 2.37 19.16 13.28
C LYS A 49 3.89 19.16 13.52
N ASN A 50 4.47 17.98 13.70
CA ASN A 50 5.92 17.83 13.90
C ASN A 50 6.68 17.37 12.64
N GLY A 51 6.02 17.27 11.51
CA GLY A 51 6.62 16.94 10.23
C GLY A 51 7.06 15.47 10.08
N TYR A 52 6.44 14.55 10.83
CA TYR A 52 6.69 13.12 10.72
C TYR A 52 5.66 12.40 9.84
N ALA A 53 4.45 12.96 9.70
CA ALA A 53 3.47 12.57 8.69
C ALA A 53 3.16 13.75 7.76
N ALA A 54 2.65 13.48 6.55
CA ALA A 54 2.31 14.49 5.52
C ALA A 54 3.41 15.54 5.32
N ARG A 55 4.67 15.13 5.42
CA ARG A 55 5.84 16.00 5.54
C ARG A 55 6.01 16.93 4.34
N THR A 56 5.83 16.44 3.12
CA THR A 56 6.03 17.18 1.88
C THR A 56 4.74 17.75 1.29
N ILE A 57 3.60 17.48 1.93
CA ILE A 57 2.32 18.06 1.51
C ILE A 57 2.33 19.52 1.87
N PRO A 58 1.95 20.44 0.95
CA PRO A 58 1.91 21.87 1.19
C PRO A 58 1.05 22.25 2.40
N LYS A 59 1.44 23.33 3.09
CA LYS A 59 0.69 23.87 4.24
C LYS A 59 -0.72 24.30 3.88
N ASP A 60 -0.90 24.80 2.66
CA ASP A 60 -2.20 25.23 2.13
C ASP A 60 -3.23 24.09 2.06
N TYR A 61 -2.76 22.83 2.09
CA TYR A 61 -3.58 21.62 2.16
C TYR A 61 -3.44 20.88 3.49
N GLY A 62 -3.03 21.57 4.56
CA GLY A 62 -2.95 21.01 5.90
C GLY A 62 -1.71 20.16 6.18
N GLY A 63 -0.77 20.05 5.25
CA GLY A 63 0.49 19.35 5.43
C GLY A 63 1.54 20.14 6.22
N TYR A 64 2.70 19.52 6.46
CA TYR A 64 3.81 20.19 7.13
C TYR A 64 4.57 21.16 6.22
N GLY A 65 4.60 20.92 4.90
CA GLY A 65 5.19 21.81 3.90
C GLY A 65 6.72 21.84 3.90
N ALA A 66 7.38 20.74 4.27
CA ALA A 66 8.82 20.64 4.15
C ALA A 66 9.25 20.28 2.72
N GLU A 67 10.41 20.76 2.33
CA GLU A 67 11.04 20.29 1.09
C GLU A 67 11.30 18.77 1.13
N PRO A 68 11.18 18.10 -0.03
CA PRO A 68 11.48 16.69 -0.13
C PRO A 68 12.92 16.36 0.30
N ASP A 69 13.07 15.52 1.30
CA ASP A 69 14.35 15.03 1.78
C ASP A 69 14.24 13.53 2.08
N VAL A 70 14.78 12.74 1.18
CA VAL A 70 14.71 11.27 1.23
C VAL A 70 15.49 10.70 2.43
N LEU A 71 16.56 11.36 2.88
CA LEU A 71 17.36 10.91 4.01
C LEU A 71 16.63 11.19 5.33
N LYS A 72 15.99 12.36 5.47
CA LYS A 72 15.14 12.65 6.63
C LYS A 72 13.94 11.70 6.70
N SER A 73 13.28 11.44 5.57
CA SER A 73 12.18 10.47 5.50
C SER A 73 12.61 9.07 5.93
N ARG A 74 13.80 8.64 5.53
CA ARG A 74 14.38 7.37 5.95
C ARG A 74 14.69 7.34 7.45
N ILE A 75 15.30 8.39 7.99
CA ILE A 75 15.60 8.49 9.43
C ILE A 75 14.31 8.36 10.23
N ILE A 76 13.23 9.04 9.82
CA ILE A 76 11.92 8.95 10.46
C ILE A 76 11.45 7.48 10.45
N ALA A 77 11.42 6.84 9.29
CA ALA A 77 10.96 5.45 9.18
C ALA A 77 11.79 4.48 10.03
N GLU A 78 13.13 4.61 10.03
CA GLU A 78 14.04 3.79 10.84
C GLU A 78 13.79 3.95 12.34
N GLU A 79 13.69 5.19 12.84
CA GLU A 79 13.53 5.42 14.26
C GLU A 79 12.15 5.01 14.80
N PHE A 80 11.08 5.22 14.00
CA PHE A 80 9.76 4.76 14.37
C PHE A 80 9.69 3.23 14.39
N THR A 81 10.31 2.55 13.41
CA THR A 81 10.39 1.09 13.36
C THR A 81 11.18 0.54 14.53
N ASN A 82 12.34 1.13 14.84
CA ASN A 82 13.18 0.72 15.98
C ASN A 82 12.47 0.90 17.33
N ALA A 83 11.66 1.93 17.44
CA ALA A 83 10.86 2.19 18.64
C ALA A 83 9.56 1.37 18.71
N GLN A 84 9.23 0.62 17.65
CA GLN A 84 7.95 -0.10 17.49
C GLN A 84 6.71 0.81 17.63
N ILE A 85 6.82 2.05 17.17
CA ILE A 85 5.78 3.07 17.21
C ILE A 85 5.18 3.25 15.80
N PRO A 86 3.83 3.34 15.67
CA PRO A 86 3.20 3.60 14.37
C PRO A 86 3.59 4.97 13.79
N LEU A 87 4.02 4.97 12.53
CA LEU A 87 4.36 6.20 11.76
C LEU A 87 3.11 6.97 11.28
N GLY A 88 2.00 6.79 11.92
CA GLY A 88 0.72 7.37 11.52
C GLY A 88 -0.09 6.46 10.61
N MET A 89 -1.13 7.04 10.01
CA MET A 89 -2.02 6.29 9.15
C MET A 89 -1.41 6.05 7.78
N ALA A 90 -1.52 4.80 7.31
CA ALA A 90 -1.13 4.40 5.97
C ALA A 90 -2.33 3.71 5.32
N ASN A 91 -3.13 4.46 4.58
CA ASN A 91 -4.29 3.96 3.83
C ASN A 91 -4.23 4.43 2.37
N GLN A 92 -5.10 3.89 1.54
CA GLN A 92 -5.15 4.20 0.10
C GLN A 92 -5.38 5.69 -0.17
N GLY A 93 -6.17 6.38 0.68
CA GLY A 93 -6.40 7.81 0.58
C GLY A 93 -5.10 8.60 0.70
N ILE A 94 -4.35 8.36 1.78
CA ILE A 94 -3.11 9.10 2.07
C ILE A 94 -2.00 8.74 1.08
N SER A 95 -1.83 7.44 0.80
CA SER A 95 -0.66 6.95 0.07
C SER A 95 -0.82 6.95 -1.46
N MET A 96 -2.05 6.96 -1.96
CA MET A 96 -2.35 6.86 -3.40
C MET A 96 -3.17 8.04 -3.89
N PHE A 97 -4.31 8.34 -3.26
CA PHE A 97 -5.23 9.37 -3.72
C PHE A 97 -4.66 10.79 -3.54
N VAL A 98 -4.14 11.11 -2.36
CA VAL A 98 -3.57 12.46 -2.09
C VAL A 98 -2.46 12.83 -3.07
N PRO A 99 -1.42 12.00 -3.30
CA PRO A 99 -0.40 12.34 -4.29
C PRO A 99 -0.95 12.44 -5.72
N THR A 100 -1.92 11.59 -6.10
CA THR A 100 -2.61 11.71 -7.40
C THR A 100 -3.36 13.03 -7.52
N LEU A 101 -4.03 13.46 -6.45
CA LEU A 101 -4.78 14.71 -6.44
C LEU A 101 -3.87 15.94 -6.47
N LEU A 102 -2.72 15.89 -5.78
CA LEU A 102 -1.70 16.96 -5.86
C LEU A 102 -1.18 17.14 -7.29
N GLU A 103 -1.01 16.04 -8.03
CA GLU A 103 -0.51 16.07 -9.41
C GLU A 103 -1.58 16.51 -10.42
N LEU A 104 -2.81 16.00 -10.29
CA LEU A 104 -3.81 16.00 -11.37
C LEU A 104 -5.18 16.57 -10.98
N GLY A 105 -5.42 16.85 -9.71
CA GLY A 105 -6.68 17.40 -9.21
C GLY A 105 -6.81 18.90 -9.51
N THR A 106 -8.06 19.38 -9.57
CA THR A 106 -8.36 20.81 -9.57
C THR A 106 -8.04 21.44 -8.20
N GLU A 107 -7.89 22.75 -8.14
CA GLU A 107 -7.64 23.43 -6.87
C GLU A 107 -8.76 23.20 -5.86
N ASP A 108 -10.02 23.28 -6.32
CA ASP A 108 -11.19 23.01 -5.47
C ASP A 108 -11.19 21.58 -4.90
N GLN A 109 -10.78 20.60 -5.71
CA GLN A 109 -10.65 19.20 -5.25
C GLN A 109 -9.53 19.04 -4.21
N LYS A 110 -8.38 19.70 -4.42
CA LYS A 110 -7.27 19.69 -3.47
C LYS A 110 -7.67 20.27 -2.13
N GLN A 111 -8.28 21.45 -2.14
CA GLN A 111 -8.77 22.14 -0.94
C GLN A 111 -9.85 21.35 -0.21
N SER A 112 -10.74 20.69 -0.96
CA SER A 112 -11.85 19.93 -0.37
C SER A 112 -11.41 18.65 0.33
N TRP A 113 -10.37 17.97 -0.18
CA TRP A 113 -10.11 16.59 0.17
C TRP A 113 -8.77 16.31 0.83
N ILE A 114 -7.68 17.05 0.52
CA ILE A 114 -6.34 16.65 0.96
C ILE A 114 -6.24 16.73 2.49
N GLU A 115 -6.59 17.86 3.09
CA GLU A 115 -6.47 18.03 4.54
C GLU A 115 -7.28 16.99 5.32
N LYS A 116 -8.55 16.78 4.95
CA LYS A 116 -9.41 15.79 5.60
C LYS A 116 -8.86 14.37 5.48
N THR A 117 -8.27 14.06 4.33
CA THR A 117 -7.69 12.74 4.06
C THR A 117 -6.43 12.48 4.88
N ILE A 118 -5.48 13.43 4.90
CA ILE A 118 -4.23 13.25 5.65
C ILE A 118 -4.44 13.24 7.16
N LYS A 119 -5.49 13.88 7.64
CA LYS A 119 -5.92 13.84 9.05
C LYS A 119 -6.69 12.57 9.42
N GLY A 120 -7.10 11.75 8.43
CA GLY A 120 -7.89 10.55 8.66
C GLY A 120 -9.37 10.79 8.91
N GLU A 121 -9.87 12.01 8.65
CA GLU A 121 -11.29 12.36 8.77
C GLU A 121 -12.14 11.75 7.67
N VAL A 122 -11.54 11.55 6.48
CA VAL A 122 -12.17 10.91 5.31
C VAL A 122 -11.33 9.70 4.88
N ILE A 123 -11.97 8.54 4.84
CA ILE A 123 -11.37 7.28 4.43
C ILE A 123 -11.77 6.97 2.99
N TRP A 124 -10.79 6.55 2.18
CA TRP A 124 -10.96 6.28 0.76
C TRP A 124 -10.75 4.81 0.44
N CYS A 125 -11.54 4.30 -0.50
CA CYS A 125 -11.31 3.02 -1.15
C CYS A 125 -11.11 3.18 -2.66
N GLN A 126 -10.55 2.13 -3.29
CA GLN A 126 -10.22 2.10 -4.70
C GLN A 126 -11.21 1.23 -5.48
N GLY A 127 -11.96 1.81 -6.40
CA GLY A 127 -12.91 1.13 -7.27
C GLY A 127 -12.34 0.89 -8.67
N TYR A 128 -11.40 -0.06 -8.82
CA TYR A 128 -10.74 -0.33 -10.11
C TYR A 128 -11.21 -1.63 -10.75
N SER A 129 -10.80 -2.76 -10.17
CA SER A 129 -11.04 -4.10 -10.73
C SER A 129 -12.52 -4.44 -10.79
N GLU A 130 -12.90 -5.22 -11.80
CA GLU A 130 -14.21 -5.81 -11.97
C GLU A 130 -14.08 -7.33 -12.11
N PRO A 131 -15.14 -8.13 -11.96
CA PRO A 131 -15.08 -9.59 -12.10
C PRO A 131 -14.43 -10.05 -13.43
N GLY A 132 -14.64 -9.30 -14.52
CA GLY A 132 -14.04 -9.57 -15.84
C GLY A 132 -12.81 -8.74 -16.18
N SER A 133 -12.36 -7.81 -15.31
CA SER A 133 -11.32 -6.82 -15.66
C SER A 133 -10.37 -6.59 -14.46
N GLY A 134 -9.38 -7.47 -14.35
CA GLY A 134 -8.29 -7.36 -13.37
C GLY A 134 -6.97 -6.95 -14.05
N SER A 135 -6.24 -7.92 -14.62
CA SER A 135 -4.99 -7.64 -15.36
C SER A 135 -5.22 -6.78 -16.60
N ASP A 136 -6.29 -7.03 -17.35
CA ASP A 136 -6.77 -6.13 -18.43
C ASP A 136 -7.76 -5.11 -17.86
N LEU A 137 -7.27 -4.26 -16.96
CA LEU A 137 -8.08 -3.24 -16.30
C LEU A 137 -8.76 -2.29 -17.29
N ALA A 138 -8.12 -2.02 -18.42
CA ALA A 138 -8.68 -1.15 -19.45
C ALA A 138 -9.98 -1.69 -20.09
N SER A 139 -10.31 -2.95 -19.87
CA SER A 139 -11.56 -3.58 -20.35
C SER A 139 -12.73 -3.42 -19.37
N LEU A 140 -12.61 -2.59 -18.33
CA LEU A 140 -13.68 -2.32 -17.36
C LEU A 140 -14.98 -1.88 -18.03
N GLN A 141 -16.12 -2.29 -17.45
CA GLN A 141 -17.46 -2.13 -17.99
C GLN A 141 -18.40 -1.25 -17.17
N THR A 142 -18.02 -0.90 -15.92
CA THR A 142 -18.84 0.02 -15.10
C THR A 142 -19.06 1.30 -15.88
N LYS A 143 -20.31 1.58 -16.27
CA LYS A 143 -20.67 2.70 -17.16
C LYS A 143 -20.95 3.94 -16.31
N ALA A 144 -20.67 5.10 -16.88
CA ALA A 144 -21.14 6.41 -16.42
C ALA A 144 -21.79 7.12 -17.60
N VAL A 145 -23.12 7.25 -17.56
CA VAL A 145 -23.93 7.83 -18.63
C VAL A 145 -24.30 9.25 -18.23
N ASP A 146 -24.22 10.19 -19.19
CA ASP A 146 -24.58 11.59 -18.96
C ASP A 146 -26.06 11.76 -18.59
N ASP A 147 -26.31 12.55 -17.54
CA ASP A 147 -27.65 12.99 -17.13
C ASP A 147 -27.58 14.42 -16.57
N GLY A 148 -27.71 15.41 -17.45
CA GLY A 148 -27.55 16.83 -17.09
C GLY A 148 -26.15 17.13 -16.59
N ASP A 149 -26.03 17.67 -15.38
CA ASP A 149 -24.73 17.97 -14.73
C ASP A 149 -24.10 16.78 -13.98
N ASP A 150 -24.79 15.63 -14.01
CA ASP A 150 -24.38 14.42 -13.34
C ASP A 150 -24.05 13.30 -14.34
N PHE A 151 -23.46 12.22 -13.79
CA PHE A 151 -23.43 10.88 -14.38
C PHE A 151 -24.35 9.96 -13.61
N ILE A 152 -24.99 9.01 -14.33
CA ILE A 152 -25.62 7.84 -13.75
C ILE A 152 -24.67 6.65 -13.92
N ILE A 153 -24.23 6.10 -12.80
CA ILE A 153 -23.24 5.02 -12.76
C ILE A 153 -23.93 3.69 -12.50
N ASN A 154 -23.64 2.70 -13.34
CA ASN A 154 -24.13 1.32 -13.23
C ASN A 154 -22.97 0.35 -13.48
N GLY A 155 -22.85 -0.66 -12.62
CA GLY A 155 -21.82 -1.69 -12.73
C GLY A 155 -21.42 -2.33 -11.41
N GLN A 156 -20.24 -2.94 -11.39
CA GLN A 156 -19.74 -3.66 -10.23
C GLN A 156 -18.22 -3.50 -10.13
N LYS A 157 -17.73 -3.28 -8.92
CA LYS A 157 -16.31 -3.39 -8.58
C LYS A 157 -16.06 -4.56 -7.64
N ILE A 158 -14.86 -5.12 -7.69
CA ILE A 158 -14.45 -6.24 -6.84
C ILE A 158 -13.03 -6.02 -6.31
N TRP A 159 -12.68 -6.72 -5.25
CA TRP A 159 -11.40 -6.59 -4.54
C TRP A 159 -11.18 -5.20 -3.97
N THR A 160 -12.26 -4.48 -3.67
CA THR A 160 -12.21 -3.14 -3.09
C THR A 160 -11.87 -3.23 -1.61
N SER A 161 -10.60 -2.94 -1.28
CA SER A 161 -10.12 -3.00 0.10
C SER A 161 -10.85 -1.97 0.96
N SER A 162 -11.31 -2.40 2.13
CA SER A 162 -11.90 -1.55 3.18
C SER A 162 -13.12 -0.72 2.75
N ALA A 163 -13.82 -1.06 1.66
CA ALA A 163 -14.98 -0.30 1.19
C ALA A 163 -16.08 -0.17 2.25
N GLN A 164 -16.26 -1.20 3.09
CA GLN A 164 -17.24 -1.21 4.20
C GLN A 164 -16.95 -0.15 5.28
N PHE A 165 -15.75 0.42 5.31
CA PHE A 165 -15.33 1.45 6.26
C PHE A 165 -15.09 2.80 5.60
N SER A 166 -15.19 2.89 4.27
CA SER A 166 -14.80 4.08 3.50
C SER A 166 -15.94 5.08 3.37
N ASP A 167 -15.59 6.36 3.40
CA ASP A 167 -16.50 7.46 3.16
C ASP A 167 -16.58 7.80 1.66
N MET A 168 -15.46 7.67 0.96
CA MET A 168 -15.30 8.04 -0.44
C MET A 168 -14.62 6.93 -1.23
N MET A 169 -14.87 6.90 -2.53
CA MET A 169 -14.19 6.03 -3.49
C MET A 169 -13.58 6.83 -4.62
N PHE A 170 -12.35 6.52 -5.00
CA PHE A 170 -11.82 6.90 -6.30
C PHE A 170 -11.99 5.74 -7.28
N CYS A 171 -12.77 5.98 -8.31
CA CYS A 171 -13.31 4.93 -9.18
C CYS A 171 -12.97 5.16 -10.65
N LEU A 172 -12.69 4.06 -11.38
CA LEU A 172 -12.60 4.07 -12.83
C LEU A 172 -13.94 3.65 -13.44
N VAL A 173 -14.45 4.48 -14.36
CA VAL A 173 -15.72 4.26 -15.04
C VAL A 173 -15.59 4.46 -16.55
N ARG A 174 -16.42 3.81 -17.33
CA ARG A 174 -16.51 3.95 -18.80
C ARG A 174 -17.44 5.11 -19.13
N THR A 175 -16.88 6.25 -19.56
CA THR A 175 -17.64 7.43 -20.01
C THR A 175 -17.76 7.53 -21.53
N GLU A 176 -16.83 6.93 -22.29
CA GLU A 176 -16.78 6.95 -23.75
C GLU A 176 -16.75 5.50 -24.27
N PRO A 177 -17.90 4.85 -24.43
CA PRO A 177 -17.97 3.43 -24.81
C PRO A 177 -17.40 3.13 -26.21
N ASP A 178 -17.50 4.09 -27.13
CA ASP A 178 -17.05 3.95 -28.52
C ASP A 178 -15.58 4.33 -28.74
N ALA A 179 -14.91 4.86 -27.70
CA ALA A 179 -13.50 5.21 -27.77
C ALA A 179 -12.60 3.97 -27.62
N PRO A 180 -11.33 4.03 -28.09
CA PRO A 180 -10.35 3.00 -27.77
C PRO A 180 -10.29 2.76 -26.25
N LYS A 181 -10.15 1.51 -25.82
CA LYS A 181 -10.37 1.10 -24.41
C LYS A 181 -9.66 1.96 -23.35
N HIS A 182 -8.45 2.44 -23.63
CA HIS A 182 -7.69 3.32 -22.71
C HIS A 182 -8.15 4.78 -22.74
N LYS A 183 -8.85 5.23 -23.78
CA LYS A 183 -9.33 6.60 -23.94
C LYS A 183 -10.80 6.80 -23.57
N GLY A 184 -11.48 5.73 -23.19
CA GLY A 184 -12.90 5.77 -22.81
C GLY A 184 -13.15 5.74 -21.31
N ILE A 185 -12.12 5.81 -20.51
CA ILE A 185 -12.17 5.69 -19.04
C ILE A 185 -12.05 7.06 -18.41
N SER A 186 -12.87 7.34 -17.41
CA SER A 186 -12.73 8.51 -16.52
C SER A 186 -12.46 8.07 -15.09
N TYR A 187 -11.72 8.91 -14.36
CA TYR A 187 -11.45 8.74 -12.93
C TYR A 187 -12.39 9.66 -12.16
N ILE A 188 -13.26 9.11 -11.33
CA ILE A 188 -14.33 9.86 -10.66
C ILE A 188 -14.34 9.61 -9.15
N LEU A 189 -14.67 10.65 -8.38
CA LEU A 189 -14.82 10.58 -6.92
C LEU A 189 -16.27 10.32 -6.57
N ILE A 190 -16.54 9.30 -5.77
CA ILE A 190 -17.89 8.85 -5.40
C ILE A 190 -18.04 8.86 -3.89
N ASP A 191 -19.07 9.50 -3.36
CA ASP A 191 -19.48 9.39 -1.96
C ASP A 191 -20.11 8.01 -1.75
N MET A 192 -19.55 7.20 -0.85
CA MET A 192 -20.01 5.83 -0.59
C MET A 192 -21.39 5.76 0.06
N LYS A 193 -21.94 6.89 0.50
CA LYS A 193 -23.31 7.00 1.03
C LYS A 193 -24.35 7.33 -0.04
N THR A 194 -23.92 7.53 -1.30
CA THR A 194 -24.84 7.83 -2.41
C THR A 194 -25.83 6.67 -2.58
N PRO A 195 -27.16 6.94 -2.71
CA PRO A 195 -28.15 5.92 -2.97
C PRO A 195 -27.81 5.08 -4.19
N GLY A 196 -28.07 3.77 -4.12
CA GLY A 196 -27.75 2.82 -5.19
C GLY A 196 -26.40 2.12 -5.06
N ILE A 197 -25.60 2.45 -4.04
CA ILE A 197 -24.35 1.73 -3.73
C ILE A 197 -24.66 0.61 -2.72
N ASP A 198 -24.27 -0.62 -3.06
CA ASP A 198 -24.35 -1.79 -2.19
C ASP A 198 -22.96 -2.40 -2.01
N VAL A 199 -22.46 -2.41 -0.77
CA VAL A 199 -21.12 -2.91 -0.41
C VAL A 199 -21.27 -4.28 0.25
N ARG A 200 -20.67 -5.31 -0.36
CA ARG A 200 -20.70 -6.69 0.14
C ARG A 200 -19.31 -7.18 0.50
N PRO A 201 -19.02 -7.35 1.80
CA PRO A 201 -17.74 -7.89 2.24
C PRO A 201 -17.49 -9.30 1.70
N LEU A 202 -16.28 -9.55 1.19
CA LEU A 202 -15.82 -10.85 0.70
C LEU A 202 -15.01 -11.55 1.78
N MET A 203 -15.54 -12.65 2.29
CA MET A 203 -14.80 -13.53 3.20
C MET A 203 -13.72 -14.25 2.41
N THR A 204 -12.45 -13.99 2.77
CA THR A 204 -11.29 -14.66 2.16
C THR A 204 -10.91 -15.94 2.91
N MET A 205 -9.93 -16.68 2.38
CA MET A 205 -9.41 -17.89 3.04
C MET A 205 -8.76 -17.59 4.40
N THR A 206 -8.44 -16.32 4.69
CA THR A 206 -7.95 -15.90 6.01
C THR A 206 -9.03 -15.89 7.08
N GLY A 207 -10.32 -16.10 6.72
CA GLY A 207 -11.45 -15.95 7.63
C GLY A 207 -11.81 -14.48 7.94
N HIS A 208 -11.23 -13.54 7.20
CA HIS A 208 -11.50 -12.10 7.31
C HIS A 208 -12.02 -11.52 5.98
N ALA A 209 -12.76 -10.44 6.07
CA ALA A 209 -13.31 -9.72 4.91
C ALA A 209 -12.52 -8.42 4.69
N GLU A 210 -11.31 -8.55 4.15
CA GLU A 210 -10.46 -7.41 3.81
C GLU A 210 -10.91 -6.70 2.53
N PHE A 211 -11.58 -7.45 1.64
CA PHE A 211 -12.03 -6.97 0.34
C PHE A 211 -13.55 -6.96 0.25
N ASN A 212 -14.05 -6.22 -0.73
CA ASN A 212 -15.49 -6.11 -0.97
C ASN A 212 -15.81 -6.19 -2.47
N GLU A 213 -17.02 -6.65 -2.77
CA GLU A 213 -17.76 -6.30 -3.97
C GLU A 213 -18.51 -5.00 -3.72
N VAL A 214 -18.58 -4.12 -4.71
CA VAL A 214 -19.35 -2.89 -4.65
C VAL A 214 -20.21 -2.79 -5.92
N PHE A 215 -21.51 -2.79 -5.72
CA PHE A 215 -22.50 -2.69 -6.80
C PHE A 215 -23.00 -1.26 -6.92
N PHE A 216 -23.19 -0.80 -8.15
CA PHE A 216 -23.74 0.49 -8.49
C PHE A 216 -25.01 0.29 -9.30
N THR A 217 -26.14 0.80 -8.78
CA THR A 217 -27.45 0.78 -9.45
C THR A 217 -27.99 2.20 -9.48
N ASP A 218 -27.95 2.81 -10.66
CA ASP A 218 -28.40 4.17 -10.93
C ASP A 218 -27.79 5.22 -9.98
N VAL A 219 -26.50 5.07 -9.64
CA VAL A 219 -25.79 5.95 -8.72
C VAL A 219 -25.50 7.29 -9.40
N ARG A 220 -26.04 8.36 -8.83
CA ARG A 220 -25.91 9.74 -9.35
C ARG A 220 -24.67 10.40 -8.79
N VAL A 221 -23.76 10.88 -9.66
CA VAL A 221 -22.49 11.50 -9.28
C VAL A 221 -22.24 12.76 -10.12
N PRO A 222 -21.94 13.91 -9.51
CA PRO A 222 -21.64 15.14 -10.26
C PRO A 222 -20.45 15.01 -11.21
N LYS A 223 -20.56 15.59 -12.42
CA LYS A 223 -19.47 15.61 -13.41
C LYS A 223 -18.23 16.34 -12.91
N SER A 224 -18.39 17.29 -11.99
CA SER A 224 -17.29 18.00 -11.31
C SER A 224 -16.40 17.07 -10.47
N ASN A 225 -16.86 15.87 -10.16
CA ASN A 225 -16.07 14.87 -9.41
C ASN A 225 -15.05 14.11 -10.28
N ILE A 226 -14.95 14.39 -11.57
CA ILE A 226 -13.87 13.85 -12.41
C ILE A 226 -12.53 14.47 -11.97
N VAL A 227 -11.51 13.61 -11.77
CA VAL A 227 -10.13 14.03 -11.60
C VAL A 227 -9.43 13.98 -12.95
N GLY A 228 -8.75 15.04 -13.33
CA GLY A 228 -8.22 15.21 -14.69
C GLY A 228 -9.31 15.53 -15.70
N LYS A 229 -9.22 14.98 -16.92
CA LYS A 229 -10.20 15.20 -17.97
C LYS A 229 -11.03 13.95 -18.23
N ARG A 230 -12.26 14.16 -18.66
CA ARG A 230 -13.15 13.10 -19.14
C ARG A 230 -12.47 12.29 -20.25
N GLY A 231 -12.52 10.97 -20.16
CA GLY A 231 -11.84 10.05 -21.11
C GLY A 231 -10.35 9.86 -20.87
N GLU A 232 -9.70 10.65 -19.99
CA GLU A 232 -8.27 10.55 -19.66
C GLU A 232 -8.00 9.82 -18.33
N GLY A 233 -9.00 9.18 -17.74
CA GLY A 233 -8.89 8.48 -16.45
C GLY A 233 -7.84 7.37 -16.42
N TRP A 234 -7.46 6.80 -17.55
CA TRP A 234 -6.35 5.86 -17.66
C TRP A 234 -5.01 6.50 -17.30
N PHE A 235 -4.79 7.75 -17.71
CA PHE A 235 -3.61 8.52 -17.36
C PHE A 235 -3.57 8.78 -15.84
N VAL A 236 -4.69 9.20 -15.26
CA VAL A 236 -4.83 9.41 -13.80
C VAL A 236 -4.61 8.12 -13.03
N ALA A 237 -5.19 7.00 -13.50
CA ALA A 237 -5.00 5.69 -12.90
C ALA A 237 -3.53 5.25 -12.87
N ASN A 238 -2.77 5.51 -13.94
CA ASN A 238 -1.34 5.18 -13.98
C ASN A 238 -0.52 6.00 -12.97
N ALA A 239 -0.85 7.26 -12.74
CA ALA A 239 -0.25 8.06 -11.67
C ALA A 239 -0.53 7.41 -10.30
N THR A 240 -1.80 7.10 -10.00
CA THR A 240 -2.21 6.41 -8.77
C THR A 240 -1.49 5.08 -8.57
N LEU A 241 -1.40 4.22 -9.61
CA LEU A 241 -0.73 2.92 -9.57
C LEU A 241 0.79 3.04 -9.38
N THR A 242 1.39 4.18 -9.75
CA THR A 242 2.81 4.44 -9.49
C THR A 242 3.06 4.60 -8.00
N HIS A 243 2.17 5.28 -7.29
CA HIS A 243 2.22 5.42 -5.83
C HIS A 243 1.93 4.09 -5.12
N GLU A 244 0.96 3.30 -5.59
CA GLU A 244 0.65 1.96 -5.07
C GLU A 244 1.87 1.02 -5.10
N ARG A 245 2.61 1.00 -6.20
CA ARG A 245 3.80 0.14 -6.34
C ARG A 245 4.88 0.44 -5.31
N GLY A 246 4.95 1.67 -4.80
CA GLY A 246 5.85 2.05 -3.72
C GLY A 246 5.48 1.45 -2.36
N MET A 247 4.23 1.07 -2.17
CA MET A 247 3.73 0.49 -0.91
C MET A 247 3.87 -1.04 -0.87
N LEU A 248 3.76 -1.70 -2.02
CA LEU A 248 3.80 -3.16 -2.12
C LEU A 248 5.24 -3.66 -2.20
N GLY A 249 5.60 -4.59 -1.30
CA GLY A 249 6.93 -5.20 -1.28
C GLY A 249 8.00 -4.37 -0.57
N ASP A 250 7.60 -3.55 0.41
CA ASP A 250 8.53 -2.76 1.24
C ASP A 250 9.58 -3.65 1.89
N PRO A 251 10.89 -3.40 1.67
CA PRO A 251 11.99 -4.17 2.27
C PRO A 251 12.02 -4.09 3.79
N ASN A 252 11.48 -3.04 4.41
CA ASN A 252 11.39 -2.94 5.87
C ASN A 252 10.43 -3.99 6.44
N GLN A 253 9.33 -4.27 5.75
CA GLN A 253 8.41 -5.33 6.15
C GLN A 253 9.08 -6.71 6.11
N ALA A 254 9.84 -7.01 5.05
CA ALA A 254 10.59 -8.25 4.94
C ALA A 254 11.67 -8.38 6.03
N SER A 255 12.36 -7.27 6.36
CA SER A 255 13.36 -7.23 7.43
C SER A 255 12.75 -7.48 8.81
N THR A 256 11.57 -6.91 9.08
CA THR A 256 10.83 -7.15 10.33
C THR A 256 10.41 -8.61 10.43
N ARG A 257 9.83 -9.18 9.36
CA ARG A 257 9.44 -10.60 9.34
C ARG A 257 10.63 -11.54 9.53
N LEU A 258 11.76 -11.23 8.90
CA LEU A 258 12.99 -12.02 9.09
C LEU A 258 13.46 -12.03 10.54
N LYS A 259 13.43 -10.87 11.20
CA LYS A 259 13.76 -10.78 12.63
C LYS A 259 12.80 -11.61 13.48
N GLU A 260 11.49 -11.51 13.26
CA GLU A 260 10.49 -12.31 13.96
C GLU A 260 10.71 -13.82 13.76
N ILE A 261 11.19 -14.26 12.57
CA ILE A 261 11.55 -15.65 12.31
C ILE A 261 12.80 -16.06 13.08
N ILE A 262 13.80 -15.20 13.17
CA ILE A 262 15.01 -15.46 13.97
C ILE A 262 14.62 -15.61 15.45
N ASP A 263 13.82 -14.68 15.97
CA ASP A 263 13.32 -14.73 17.35
C ASP A 263 12.53 -16.03 17.60
N LEU A 264 11.71 -16.48 16.65
CA LEU A 264 11.01 -17.77 16.69
C LEU A 264 11.98 -18.94 16.75
N MET A 265 13.03 -18.95 15.91
CA MET A 265 14.01 -20.03 15.84
C MET A 265 14.89 -20.10 17.10
N GLU A 266 15.10 -18.98 17.78
CA GLU A 266 15.85 -18.91 19.04
C GLU A 266 15.02 -19.34 20.27
N SER A 267 13.70 -19.13 20.21
CA SER A 267 12.79 -19.42 21.32
C SER A 267 12.24 -20.85 21.28
N GLU A 268 11.95 -21.39 20.09
CA GLU A 268 11.31 -22.68 19.92
C GLU A 268 12.32 -23.84 19.85
N THR A 269 11.90 -25.00 20.37
CA THR A 269 12.73 -26.21 20.40
C THR A 269 11.99 -27.43 19.83
N ILE A 270 12.73 -28.31 19.16
CA ILE A 270 12.27 -29.64 18.76
C ILE A 270 13.19 -30.69 19.39
N ASN A 271 12.63 -31.62 20.18
CA ASN A 271 13.38 -32.63 20.91
C ASN A 271 14.47 -32.08 21.85
N GLY A 272 14.31 -30.85 22.33
CA GLY A 272 15.27 -30.17 23.22
C GLY A 272 16.32 -29.30 22.51
N ASP A 273 16.44 -29.40 21.20
CA ASP A 273 17.35 -28.58 20.40
C ASP A 273 16.62 -27.34 19.86
N LYS A 274 17.25 -26.17 19.88
CA LYS A 274 16.69 -24.95 19.28
C LYS A 274 16.57 -25.09 17.77
N LEU A 275 15.53 -24.50 17.18
CA LEU A 275 15.35 -24.52 15.71
C LEU A 275 16.51 -23.85 14.98
N ILE A 276 17.14 -22.84 15.57
CA ILE A 276 18.30 -22.14 15.00
C ILE A 276 19.53 -23.03 14.86
N ASP A 277 19.67 -24.06 15.70
CA ASP A 277 20.81 -24.98 15.69
C ASP A 277 20.66 -26.07 14.61
N ASN A 278 19.49 -26.19 13.99
CA ASN A 278 19.27 -27.13 12.89
C ASN A 278 19.90 -26.62 11.59
N PRO A 279 20.90 -27.31 11.00
CA PRO A 279 21.62 -26.82 9.83
C PRO A 279 20.76 -26.66 8.58
N VAL A 280 19.67 -27.45 8.45
CA VAL A 280 18.72 -27.34 7.32
C VAL A 280 17.90 -26.05 7.44
N HIS A 281 17.40 -25.76 8.63
CA HIS A 281 16.68 -24.52 8.90
C HIS A 281 17.58 -23.30 8.74
N LEU A 282 18.83 -23.40 9.22
CA LEU A 282 19.82 -22.33 9.13
C LEU A 282 20.18 -22.02 7.67
N ASP A 283 20.40 -23.03 6.81
CA ASP A 283 20.66 -22.82 5.37
C ASP A 283 19.50 -22.07 4.71
N ARG A 284 18.26 -22.48 4.99
CA ARG A 284 17.07 -21.81 4.44
C ARG A 284 16.93 -20.36 4.94
N LEU A 285 17.18 -20.13 6.24
CA LEU A 285 17.21 -18.79 6.83
C LEU A 285 18.23 -17.91 6.11
N MET A 286 19.47 -18.39 5.90
CA MET A 286 20.53 -17.63 5.24
C MET A 286 20.17 -17.25 3.80
N ARG A 287 19.51 -18.15 3.05
CA ARG A 287 19.00 -17.86 1.70
C ARG A 287 17.93 -16.75 1.70
N LEU A 288 17.00 -16.80 2.65
CA LEU A 288 15.98 -15.77 2.81
C LEU A 288 16.59 -14.43 3.26
N GLN A 289 17.54 -14.47 4.21
CA GLN A 289 18.28 -13.29 4.64
C GLN A 289 19.02 -12.61 3.50
N ALA A 290 19.68 -13.38 2.64
CA ALA A 290 20.37 -12.84 1.45
C ALA A 290 19.39 -12.09 0.52
N ARG A 291 18.17 -12.62 0.34
CA ARG A 291 17.12 -11.96 -0.46
C ARG A 291 16.61 -10.68 0.23
N VAL A 292 16.39 -10.70 1.55
CA VAL A 292 15.99 -9.51 2.33
C VAL A 292 17.08 -8.43 2.21
N MET A 293 18.34 -8.78 2.39
CA MET A 293 19.48 -7.85 2.21
C MET A 293 19.53 -7.28 0.80
N SER A 294 19.32 -8.12 -0.22
CA SER A 294 19.29 -7.67 -1.63
C SER A 294 18.18 -6.64 -1.86
N MET A 295 17.00 -6.84 -1.30
CA MET A 295 15.90 -5.87 -1.37
C MET A 295 16.25 -4.56 -0.63
N SER A 296 16.88 -4.65 0.53
CA SER A 296 17.34 -3.48 1.29
C SER A 296 18.39 -2.68 0.52
N PHE A 297 19.37 -3.34 -0.09
CA PHE A 297 20.36 -2.68 -0.94
C PHE A 297 19.76 -2.09 -2.22
N ASN A 298 18.75 -2.75 -2.80
CA ASN A 298 18.01 -2.20 -3.93
C ASN A 298 17.24 -0.93 -3.56
N SER A 299 16.66 -0.88 -2.36
CA SER A 299 16.04 0.33 -1.82
C SER A 299 17.05 1.46 -1.64
N LEU A 300 18.25 1.17 -1.09
CA LEU A 300 19.34 2.14 -0.97
C LEU A 300 19.81 2.67 -2.32
N ARG A 301 19.86 1.79 -3.32
CA ARG A 301 20.19 2.16 -4.70
C ARG A 301 19.16 3.11 -5.30
N SER A 302 17.86 2.82 -5.10
CA SER A 302 16.76 3.70 -5.52
C SER A 302 16.84 5.06 -4.83
N LEU A 303 17.10 5.06 -3.52
CA LEU A 303 17.27 6.26 -2.71
C LEU A 303 18.43 7.13 -3.21
N THR A 304 19.60 6.50 -3.44
CA THR A 304 20.80 7.18 -3.94
C THR A 304 20.57 7.81 -5.31
N ALA A 305 19.88 7.09 -6.20
CA ALA A 305 19.54 7.61 -7.51
C ALA A 305 18.59 8.82 -7.38
N SER A 306 17.56 8.73 -6.58
CA SER A 306 16.63 9.84 -6.33
C SER A 306 17.34 11.06 -5.75
N HIS A 307 18.20 10.88 -4.75
CA HIS A 307 18.99 11.97 -4.14
C HIS A 307 19.92 12.67 -5.15
N LYS A 308 20.43 11.93 -6.15
CA LYS A 308 21.29 12.46 -7.22
C LYS A 308 20.51 12.98 -8.44
N GLY A 309 19.20 13.00 -8.42
CA GLY A 309 18.36 13.34 -9.57
C GLY A 309 18.48 12.34 -10.74
N LEU A 310 18.92 11.10 -10.46
CA LEU A 310 19.06 10.04 -11.45
C LEU A 310 17.83 9.14 -11.49
N ASP A 311 17.57 8.52 -12.63
CA ASP A 311 16.47 7.55 -12.77
C ASP A 311 16.84 6.21 -12.13
N ALA A 312 16.06 5.82 -11.12
CA ALA A 312 16.16 4.53 -10.45
C ALA A 312 15.19 3.48 -11.04
N LYS A 313 14.72 3.68 -12.28
CA LYS A 313 13.64 2.95 -12.93
C LYS A 313 13.68 1.43 -12.68
N MET A 314 14.78 0.76 -13.05
CA MET A 314 14.89 -0.70 -12.83
C MET A 314 14.81 -1.11 -11.37
N ALA A 315 15.46 -0.36 -10.48
CA ALA A 315 15.42 -0.65 -9.06
C ALA A 315 14.01 -0.54 -8.47
N LYS A 316 13.17 0.37 -8.99
CA LYS A 316 11.78 0.53 -8.57
C LYS A 316 10.87 -0.57 -9.15
N LEU A 317 11.08 -0.95 -10.43
CA LEU A 317 10.22 -1.92 -11.11
C LEU A 317 10.26 -3.33 -10.49
N ILE A 318 11.40 -3.76 -9.94
CA ILE A 318 11.56 -5.09 -9.36
C ILE A 318 11.02 -5.22 -7.92
N VAL A 319 10.70 -4.10 -7.24
CA VAL A 319 10.32 -4.10 -5.81
C VAL A 319 9.08 -4.95 -5.56
N LYS A 320 7.98 -4.67 -6.26
CA LYS A 320 6.71 -5.37 -6.08
C LYS A 320 6.84 -6.87 -6.38
N LEU A 321 7.47 -7.22 -7.50
CA LEU A 321 7.62 -8.60 -7.93
C LEU A 321 8.40 -9.44 -6.90
N ASN A 322 9.54 -8.94 -6.44
CA ASN A 322 10.39 -9.67 -5.51
C ASN A 322 9.92 -9.56 -4.07
N GLY A 323 9.43 -8.39 -3.64
CA GLY A 323 9.06 -8.15 -2.25
C GLY A 323 7.82 -8.91 -1.83
N CYS A 324 6.75 -8.95 -2.65
CA CYS A 324 5.54 -9.71 -2.33
C CYS A 324 5.84 -11.21 -2.27
N GLN A 325 6.63 -11.75 -3.22
CA GLN A 325 7.02 -13.16 -3.21
C GLN A 325 7.90 -13.48 -1.99
N LEU A 326 8.84 -12.60 -1.64
CA LEU A 326 9.71 -12.78 -0.48
C LEU A 326 8.91 -12.80 0.84
N ASN A 327 7.94 -11.91 0.98
CA ASN A 327 7.07 -11.89 2.16
C ASN A 327 6.29 -13.19 2.32
N HIS A 328 5.77 -13.74 1.23
CA HIS A 328 5.08 -15.04 1.23
C HIS A 328 6.02 -16.19 1.56
N ASP A 329 7.24 -16.21 0.98
CA ASP A 329 8.25 -17.25 1.25
C ASP A 329 8.72 -17.21 2.72
N LEU A 330 8.85 -16.01 3.31
CA LEU A 330 9.15 -15.83 4.74
C LEU A 330 8.03 -16.41 5.62
N ALA A 331 6.77 -16.12 5.31
CA ALA A 331 5.64 -16.66 6.05
C ALA A 331 5.57 -18.21 5.91
N GLY A 332 5.79 -18.73 4.71
CA GLY A 332 5.85 -20.18 4.47
C GLY A 332 6.98 -20.87 5.25
N PHE A 333 8.13 -20.21 5.35
CA PHE A 333 9.23 -20.73 6.17
C PHE A 333 8.88 -20.80 7.65
N ALA A 334 8.23 -19.74 8.19
CA ALA A 334 7.77 -19.75 9.57
C ALA A 334 6.75 -20.88 9.86
N ILE A 335 5.82 -21.14 8.92
CA ILE A 335 4.87 -22.26 9.02
C ILE A 335 5.62 -23.59 9.06
N ASP A 336 6.59 -23.79 8.19
CA ASP A 336 7.39 -25.02 8.16
C ASP A 336 8.19 -25.24 9.46
N LEU A 337 8.71 -24.16 10.06
CA LEU A 337 9.40 -24.19 11.35
C LEU A 337 8.47 -24.62 12.50
N LEU A 338 7.20 -24.24 12.45
CA LEU A 338 6.19 -24.62 13.45
C LEU A 338 5.75 -26.09 13.33
N GLY A 339 6.11 -26.78 12.25
CA GLY A 339 5.76 -28.18 12.02
C GLY A 339 4.24 -28.43 12.08
N GLU A 340 3.78 -29.33 12.94
CA GLU A 340 2.35 -29.63 13.09
C GLU A 340 1.53 -28.41 13.55
N LEU A 341 2.09 -27.56 14.42
CA LEU A 341 1.44 -26.33 14.87
C LEU A 341 1.21 -25.34 13.71
N GLY A 342 2.04 -25.39 12.66
CA GLY A 342 1.87 -24.60 11.44
C GLY A 342 0.57 -24.87 10.69
N THR A 343 -0.06 -26.03 10.91
CA THR A 343 -1.34 -26.39 10.29
C THR A 343 -2.56 -25.90 11.07
N ILE A 344 -2.36 -25.40 12.30
CA ILE A 344 -3.45 -24.96 13.17
C ILE A 344 -3.73 -23.49 12.88
N TYR A 345 -4.96 -23.18 12.48
CA TYR A 345 -5.43 -21.82 12.24
C TYR A 345 -6.85 -21.63 12.72
N GLY A 346 -7.14 -20.46 13.32
CA GLY A 346 -8.44 -20.13 13.85
C GLY A 346 -8.47 -20.11 15.38
N LYS A 347 -9.66 -20.19 15.97
CA LYS A 347 -9.84 -20.14 17.44
C LYS A 347 -9.50 -21.49 18.08
N SER A 348 -8.24 -21.80 18.20
CA SER A 348 -7.73 -22.99 18.89
C SER A 348 -6.92 -22.58 20.11
N ASN A 349 -7.01 -23.37 21.20
CA ASN A 349 -6.15 -23.17 22.37
C ASN A 349 -4.68 -23.56 22.08
N HIS A 350 -4.40 -24.10 20.91
CA HIS A 350 -3.08 -24.55 20.47
C HIS A 350 -2.54 -23.74 19.29
N ASP A 351 -3.22 -22.63 18.92
CA ASP A 351 -2.71 -21.76 17.87
C ASP A 351 -1.46 -21.00 18.37
N HIS A 352 -0.38 -21.12 17.64
CA HIS A 352 0.84 -20.40 17.92
C HIS A 352 0.68 -18.94 17.46
N ASP A 353 0.92 -18.00 18.37
CA ASP A 353 0.89 -16.56 18.09
C ASP A 353 -0.40 -16.12 17.34
N SER A 354 -1.54 -16.65 17.77
CA SER A 354 -2.86 -16.38 17.21
C SER A 354 -2.97 -16.63 15.70
N GLY A 355 -2.21 -17.58 15.17
CA GLY A 355 -2.22 -17.93 13.75
C GLY A 355 -1.65 -16.84 12.82
N ARG A 356 -0.81 -15.95 13.35
CA ARG A 356 -0.26 -14.80 12.61
C ARG A 356 0.49 -15.21 11.33
N TRP A 357 1.28 -16.29 11.37
CA TRP A 357 2.06 -16.76 10.22
C TRP A 357 1.17 -17.38 9.14
N GLN A 358 0.16 -18.15 9.54
CA GLN A 358 -0.85 -18.71 8.65
C GLN A 358 -1.68 -17.61 7.98
N TRP A 359 -2.11 -16.60 8.75
CA TRP A 359 -2.79 -15.44 8.20
C TRP A 359 -1.93 -14.71 7.16
N ARG A 360 -0.66 -14.42 7.48
CA ARG A 360 0.29 -13.76 6.57
C ARG A 360 0.47 -14.57 5.29
N TYR A 361 0.67 -15.87 5.41
CA TYR A 361 0.87 -16.77 4.26
C TYR A 361 -0.32 -16.73 3.29
N MET A 362 -1.52 -16.84 3.82
CA MET A 362 -2.75 -16.78 3.02
C MET A 362 -2.99 -15.38 2.42
N PHE A 363 -2.79 -14.33 3.21
CA PHE A 363 -3.02 -12.95 2.78
C PHE A 363 -2.01 -12.51 1.70
N ASP A 364 -0.75 -12.91 1.82
CA ASP A 364 0.29 -12.55 0.86
C ASP A 364 0.03 -13.11 -0.55
N LEU A 365 -0.73 -14.19 -0.70
CA LEU A 365 -1.20 -14.67 -2.02
C LEU A 365 -2.00 -13.60 -2.75
N GLY A 366 -2.86 -12.89 -2.04
CA GLY A 366 -3.60 -11.74 -2.58
C GLY A 366 -2.67 -10.61 -3.02
N LEU A 367 -1.61 -10.33 -2.25
CA LEU A 367 -0.63 -9.29 -2.57
C LEU A 367 0.27 -9.66 -3.77
N ILE A 368 0.53 -10.94 -4.01
CA ILE A 368 1.24 -11.41 -5.22
C ILE A 368 0.42 -11.10 -6.48
N ILE A 369 -0.91 -11.18 -6.39
CA ILE A 369 -1.85 -10.92 -7.49
C ILE A 369 -2.17 -9.43 -7.61
N GLY A 370 -2.54 -8.78 -6.50
CA GLY A 370 -2.94 -7.37 -6.42
C GLY A 370 -1.82 -6.42 -6.84
N GLY A 371 -2.15 -5.23 -7.31
CA GLY A 371 -1.18 -4.24 -7.83
C GLY A 371 -0.42 -4.70 -9.08
N GLY A 372 -1.01 -5.61 -9.86
CA GLY A 372 -0.44 -6.28 -11.04
C GLY A 372 0.21 -7.62 -10.71
N THR A 373 -0.25 -8.68 -11.37
CA THR A 373 0.29 -10.04 -11.23
C THR A 373 1.79 -10.10 -11.55
N ALA A 374 2.45 -11.19 -11.14
CA ALA A 374 3.86 -11.41 -11.47
C ALA A 374 4.11 -11.34 -13.00
N GLN A 375 3.17 -11.82 -13.82
CA GLN A 375 3.25 -11.75 -15.29
C GLN A 375 3.18 -10.30 -15.77
N ILE A 376 2.23 -9.51 -15.27
CA ILE A 376 2.14 -8.08 -15.60
C ILE A 376 3.39 -7.33 -15.17
N GLN A 377 3.93 -7.60 -13.97
CA GLN A 377 5.19 -6.98 -13.53
C GLN A 377 6.36 -7.34 -14.44
N LYS A 378 6.45 -8.60 -14.90
CA LYS A 378 7.49 -9.03 -15.85
C LYS A 378 7.33 -8.33 -17.20
N ASN A 379 6.11 -8.13 -17.71
CA ASN A 379 5.87 -7.36 -18.92
C ASN A 379 6.33 -5.90 -18.77
N ILE A 380 5.96 -5.25 -17.65
CA ILE A 380 6.41 -3.88 -17.35
C ILE A 380 7.94 -3.80 -17.27
N ILE A 381 8.61 -4.77 -16.63
CA ILE A 381 10.07 -4.83 -16.54
C ILE A 381 10.67 -5.00 -17.94
N SER A 382 10.15 -5.91 -18.76
CA SER A 382 10.68 -6.17 -20.09
C SER A 382 10.50 -4.98 -21.04
N GLU A 383 9.32 -4.40 -21.08
CA GLU A 383 8.97 -3.31 -22.00
C GLU A 383 9.57 -1.97 -21.53
N ILE A 384 9.24 -1.57 -20.31
CA ILE A 384 9.64 -0.26 -19.78
C ILE A 384 11.07 -0.29 -19.24
N GLY A 385 11.45 -1.36 -18.54
CA GLY A 385 12.76 -1.48 -17.91
C GLY A 385 13.87 -1.81 -18.89
N LEU A 386 13.66 -2.79 -19.76
CA LEU A 386 14.67 -3.33 -20.68
C LEU A 386 14.51 -2.83 -22.13
N GLY A 387 13.41 -2.11 -22.45
CA GLY A 387 13.16 -1.61 -23.80
C GLY A 387 12.84 -2.71 -24.80
N MET A 388 12.34 -3.87 -24.35
CA MET A 388 11.95 -4.97 -25.23
C MET A 388 10.65 -4.62 -25.95
N PRO A 389 10.41 -5.15 -27.16
CA PRO A 389 9.16 -4.94 -27.89
C PRO A 389 7.98 -5.55 -27.14
N LEU A 390 6.79 -4.91 -27.29
CA LEU A 390 5.53 -5.45 -26.79
C LEU A 390 5.33 -6.88 -27.30
N SER A 391 5.00 -7.79 -26.38
CA SER A 391 4.59 -9.14 -26.77
C SER A 391 3.16 -9.09 -27.31
N LEU A 392 3.00 -9.27 -28.60
CA LEU A 392 1.68 -9.34 -29.27
C LEU A 392 1.02 -10.73 -29.14
N ILE A 393 1.65 -11.69 -28.46
CA ILE A 393 1.19 -13.09 -28.37
C ILE A 393 0.01 -13.24 -27.38
N HIS A 394 -0.26 -12.23 -26.54
CA HIS A 394 -1.27 -12.27 -25.49
C HIS A 394 -2.31 -11.13 -25.58
N ILE A 395 -2.49 -10.53 -26.76
CA ILE A 395 -3.55 -9.55 -27.04
C ILE A 395 -4.70 -10.27 -27.74
#